data_56a0c10da865f9970a0c76c756a6aaed
#
_entry.id   56a0c10da865f9970a0c76c756a6aaed
#
_cell.length_a   1.000
_cell.length_b   1.000
_cell.length_c   1.000
_cell.angle_alpha   90.00
_cell.angle_beta   90.00
_cell.angle_gamma   90.00
#
_symmetry.space_group_name_H-M   'P 1'
#
loop_
_entity.id
_entity.type
_entity.pdbx_description
1 polymer ?
#
loop_
_entity_poly.entity_id
_entity_poly.type
_entity_poly.pdbx_seq_one_letter_code
_entity_poly.pdbx_strand_id
1 'polypeptide(L)'
;FNNSAASSSDATVVSATAGNGAVKGSHSVTVTSLATATRNTVTGYTSSTASATVDATNGFAITVAGTTYNTNGSKTVNGVVTANAVTVLGASPTITDLKNWIIGLGVNVSASVVQTTSSSNWALMIQGTQTGTTNAVSFSGLTGVPATLTDTSVTTAANASFIVNGTTFSRASNSVTDVIDGLTLSLNKASATAQTINVGKGADISSEA
;
A
#
# COMPACT_ATOMS: atom_id res chain seq x y z
N PHE A 1 30.73 -23.10 4.87
CA PHE A 1 29.57 -22.29 4.55
C PHE A 1 28.47 -22.65 5.55
N ASN A 2 28.06 -21.69 6.40
CA ASN A 2 26.97 -21.87 7.36
C ASN A 2 25.66 -21.52 6.64
N ASN A 3 25.20 -22.41 5.76
CA ASN A 3 23.95 -22.21 5.05
C ASN A 3 22.79 -22.54 6.00
N SER A 4 21.94 -21.57 6.33
CA SER A 4 20.72 -21.79 7.12
C SER A 4 19.53 -21.91 6.17
N ALA A 5 18.60 -22.80 6.49
CA ALA A 5 17.33 -22.93 5.77
C ALA A 5 16.17 -22.74 6.75
N ALA A 6 15.10 -22.12 6.28
CA ALA A 6 13.86 -22.00 7.02
C ALA A 6 12.73 -22.78 6.33
N SER A 7 11.85 -23.37 7.10
CA SER A 7 10.64 -24.01 6.62
C SER A 7 9.46 -23.60 7.48
N SER A 8 8.28 -23.53 6.87
CA SER A 8 7.02 -23.24 7.54
C SER A 8 6.09 -24.44 7.53
N SER A 9 5.33 -24.64 8.60
CA SER A 9 4.26 -25.65 8.65
C SER A 9 3.14 -25.37 7.64
N ASP A 10 2.89 -24.08 7.32
CA ASP A 10 1.99 -23.64 6.26
C ASP A 10 2.53 -22.37 5.61
N ALA A 11 3.22 -22.51 4.49
CA ALA A 11 3.79 -21.41 3.73
C ALA A 11 2.73 -20.52 3.05
N THR A 12 1.47 -20.96 2.96
CA THR A 12 0.38 -20.14 2.45
C THR A 12 -0.07 -19.08 3.46
N VAL A 13 0.18 -19.29 4.74
CA VAL A 13 -0.09 -18.35 5.83
C VAL A 13 1.12 -17.46 6.09
N VAL A 14 2.27 -18.09 6.35
CA VAL A 14 3.53 -17.37 6.54
C VAL A 14 4.67 -18.20 5.97
N SER A 15 5.52 -17.60 5.16
CA SER A 15 6.78 -18.20 4.70
C SER A 15 7.97 -17.52 5.35
N ALA A 16 9.11 -18.21 5.37
CA ALA A 16 10.32 -17.68 5.96
C ALA A 16 11.54 -17.98 5.07
N THR A 17 12.46 -17.03 5.01
CA THR A 17 13.76 -17.17 4.36
C THR A 17 14.86 -16.91 5.37
N ALA A 18 15.77 -17.87 5.53
CA ALA A 18 16.92 -17.71 6.42
C ALA A 18 18.11 -17.12 5.66
N GLY A 19 18.67 -16.04 6.21
CA GLY A 19 19.97 -15.51 5.81
C GLY A 19 21.12 -16.22 6.51
N ASN A 20 22.36 -15.84 6.15
CA ASN A 20 23.54 -16.34 6.83
C ASN A 20 23.53 -15.92 8.30
N GLY A 21 23.72 -16.85 9.21
CA GLY A 21 23.73 -16.60 10.65
C GLY A 21 22.33 -16.55 11.29
N ALA A 22 21.26 -16.95 10.57
CA ALA A 22 19.94 -17.02 11.15
C ALA A 22 19.93 -17.91 12.41
N VAL A 23 19.25 -17.44 13.45
CA VAL A 23 19.12 -18.15 14.72
C VAL A 23 18.36 -19.45 14.49
N LYS A 24 19.04 -20.57 14.77
CA LYS A 24 18.45 -21.91 14.64
C LYS A 24 17.44 -22.15 15.74
N GLY A 25 16.35 -22.84 15.40
CA GLY A 25 15.30 -23.15 16.35
C GLY A 25 13.92 -23.23 15.71
N SER A 26 12.93 -23.41 16.55
CA SER A 26 11.52 -23.43 16.18
C SER A 26 10.84 -22.17 16.72
N HIS A 27 10.14 -21.46 15.87
CA HIS A 27 9.42 -20.23 16.20
C HIS A 27 7.93 -20.40 15.88
N SER A 28 7.08 -20.01 16.82
CA SER A 28 5.62 -19.98 16.62
C SER A 28 5.22 -18.62 16.05
N VAL A 29 4.49 -18.60 14.93
CA VAL A 29 4.03 -17.35 14.29
C VAL A 29 2.53 -17.43 14.02
N THR A 30 1.77 -16.48 14.55
CA THR A 30 0.34 -16.29 14.28
C THR A 30 0.14 -14.98 13.56
N VAL A 31 -0.44 -15.00 12.35
CA VAL A 31 -0.71 -13.79 11.56
C VAL A 31 -2.12 -13.32 11.86
N THR A 32 -2.27 -12.26 12.67
CA THR A 32 -3.58 -11.72 13.06
C THR A 32 -4.21 -10.90 11.92
N SER A 33 -3.43 -10.03 11.28
CA SER A 33 -3.86 -9.24 10.11
C SER A 33 -2.67 -8.91 9.23
N LEU A 34 -2.93 -8.69 7.94
CA LEU A 34 -1.94 -8.22 6.99
C LEU A 34 -1.87 -6.70 6.95
N ALA A 35 -0.71 -6.17 6.60
CA ALA A 35 -0.59 -4.77 6.21
C ALA A 35 -1.31 -4.54 4.88
N THR A 36 -2.06 -3.44 4.80
CA THR A 36 -2.80 -3.03 3.60
C THR A 36 -2.35 -1.66 3.14
N ALA A 37 -2.45 -1.40 1.82
CA ALA A 37 -2.33 -0.08 1.24
C ALA A 37 -3.71 0.55 1.06
N THR A 38 -3.77 1.88 1.06
CA THR A 38 -5.01 2.60 0.72
C THR A 38 -5.42 2.29 -0.72
N ARG A 39 -6.72 2.08 -0.92
CA ARG A 39 -7.35 2.06 -2.24
C ARG A 39 -8.65 2.83 -2.17
N ASN A 40 -8.82 3.79 -3.07
CA ASN A 40 -10.03 4.57 -3.25
C ASN A 40 -10.47 4.46 -4.71
N THR A 41 -11.78 4.37 -4.93
CA THR A 41 -12.37 4.31 -6.26
C THR A 41 -13.52 5.32 -6.34
N VAL A 42 -13.35 6.35 -7.16
CA VAL A 42 -14.38 7.37 -7.42
C VAL A 42 -15.07 7.02 -8.73
N THR A 43 -16.33 6.63 -8.66
CA THR A 43 -17.16 6.19 -9.81
C THR A 43 -18.16 7.26 -10.25
N GLY A 44 -18.87 7.02 -11.35
CA GLY A 44 -19.99 7.87 -11.83
C GLY A 44 -19.59 8.83 -12.94
N TYR A 45 -18.37 8.73 -13.47
CA TYR A 45 -17.96 9.49 -14.65
C TYR A 45 -18.50 8.83 -15.92
N THR A 46 -18.90 9.66 -16.89
CA THR A 46 -19.52 9.20 -18.15
C THR A 46 -18.51 8.84 -19.23
N SER A 47 -17.26 9.26 -19.10
CA SER A 47 -16.16 8.98 -20.02
C SER A 47 -14.81 9.09 -19.33
N SER A 48 -13.74 8.59 -19.96
CA SER A 48 -12.34 8.77 -19.49
C SER A 48 -11.88 10.23 -19.49
N THR A 49 -12.56 11.09 -20.25
CA THR A 49 -12.31 12.53 -20.34
C THR A 49 -13.40 13.37 -19.69
N ALA A 50 -14.26 12.75 -18.86
CA ALA A 50 -15.26 13.49 -18.10
C ALA A 50 -14.57 14.49 -17.17
N SER A 51 -15.13 15.71 -17.11
CA SER A 51 -14.63 16.74 -16.21
C SER A 51 -14.86 16.35 -14.75
N ALA A 52 -13.84 16.52 -13.94
CA ALA A 52 -13.90 16.47 -12.50
C ALA A 52 -13.96 17.91 -11.98
N THR A 53 -15.06 18.30 -11.36
CA THR A 53 -15.13 19.62 -10.71
C THR A 53 -14.30 19.57 -9.44
N VAL A 54 -13.36 20.50 -9.31
CA VAL A 54 -12.50 20.60 -8.13
C VAL A 54 -12.81 21.87 -7.34
N ASP A 55 -12.38 21.89 -6.08
CA ASP A 55 -12.55 23.06 -5.22
C ASP A 55 -11.91 24.30 -5.87
N ALA A 56 -12.64 25.42 -5.87
CA ALA A 56 -12.22 26.63 -6.57
C ALA A 56 -10.98 27.31 -5.95
N THR A 57 -10.73 27.06 -4.65
CA THR A 57 -9.63 27.71 -3.90
C THR A 57 -8.38 26.83 -3.88
N ASN A 58 -8.55 25.56 -3.54
CA ASN A 58 -7.42 24.63 -3.30
C ASN A 58 -7.24 23.62 -4.43
N GLY A 59 -8.24 23.49 -5.31
CA GLY A 59 -8.25 22.45 -6.31
C GLY A 59 -8.50 21.06 -5.71
N PHE A 60 -8.12 20.02 -6.43
CA PHE A 60 -8.04 18.67 -5.90
C PHE A 60 -6.76 18.54 -5.06
N ALA A 61 -6.89 17.91 -3.91
CA ALA A 61 -5.77 17.64 -3.01
C ALA A 61 -5.62 16.15 -2.78
N ILE A 62 -4.36 15.68 -2.76
CA ILE A 62 -4.02 14.32 -2.34
C ILE A 62 -2.97 14.39 -1.23
N THR A 63 -3.22 13.63 -0.16
CA THR A 63 -2.28 13.49 0.94
C THR A 63 -1.66 12.10 0.90
N VAL A 64 -0.34 12.03 0.83
CA VAL A 64 0.45 10.80 0.79
C VAL A 64 1.47 10.85 1.92
N ALA A 65 1.43 9.88 2.83
CA ALA A 65 2.35 9.80 3.96
C ALA A 65 2.47 11.14 4.74
N GLY A 66 1.34 11.81 4.98
CA GLY A 66 1.28 13.09 5.73
C GLY A 66 1.66 14.34 4.93
N THR A 67 2.05 14.19 3.66
CA THR A 67 2.32 15.33 2.78
C THR A 67 1.12 15.57 1.85
N THR A 68 0.56 16.78 1.85
CA THR A 68 -0.55 17.17 0.97
C THR A 68 -0.04 17.90 -0.26
N TYR A 69 -0.49 17.49 -1.43
CA TYR A 69 -0.22 18.08 -2.74
C TYR A 69 -1.53 18.58 -3.32
N ASN A 70 -1.55 19.82 -3.82
CA ASN A 70 -2.74 20.44 -4.40
C ASN A 70 -2.54 20.72 -5.90
N THR A 71 -3.60 20.60 -6.68
CA THR A 71 -3.57 20.92 -8.12
C THR A 71 -3.42 22.41 -8.40
N ASN A 72 -3.57 23.27 -7.40
CA ASN A 72 -3.24 24.72 -7.50
C ASN A 72 -1.72 25.02 -7.45
N GLY A 73 -0.86 23.98 -7.38
CA GLY A 73 0.59 24.14 -7.35
C GLY A 73 1.18 24.30 -5.94
N SER A 74 0.41 24.09 -4.90
CA SER A 74 0.91 24.12 -3.51
C SER A 74 1.18 22.73 -2.96
N LYS A 75 2.11 22.64 -2.01
CA LYS A 75 2.45 21.45 -1.23
C LYS A 75 2.52 21.81 0.25
N THR A 76 1.92 21.02 1.10
CA THR A 76 1.94 21.22 2.56
C THR A 76 2.64 20.04 3.24
N VAL A 77 3.66 20.35 4.02
CA VAL A 77 4.41 19.40 4.86
C VAL A 77 4.43 19.93 6.28
N ASN A 78 3.92 19.16 7.25
CA ASN A 78 3.86 19.57 8.66
C ASN A 78 3.25 20.97 8.87
N GLY A 79 2.21 21.31 8.10
CA GLY A 79 1.55 22.63 8.14
C GLY A 79 2.27 23.76 7.39
N VAL A 80 3.44 23.51 6.83
CA VAL A 80 4.18 24.51 6.03
C VAL A 80 3.80 24.38 4.56
N VAL A 81 3.29 25.44 3.96
CA VAL A 81 2.92 25.51 2.55
C VAL A 81 4.12 25.98 1.72
N THR A 82 4.43 25.23 0.68
CA THR A 82 5.50 25.51 -0.30
C THR A 82 4.97 25.31 -1.71
N ALA A 83 5.72 25.74 -2.72
CA ALA A 83 5.39 25.43 -4.10
C ALA A 83 5.59 23.93 -4.41
N ASN A 84 4.69 23.39 -5.23
CA ASN A 84 4.83 22.07 -5.81
C ASN A 84 5.34 22.22 -7.27
N ALA A 85 6.33 21.43 -7.64
CA ALA A 85 6.93 21.48 -8.98
C ALA A 85 6.04 20.87 -10.08
N VAL A 86 4.90 20.28 -9.72
CA VAL A 86 3.98 19.64 -10.68
C VAL A 86 3.03 20.67 -11.30
N THR A 87 2.66 20.44 -12.55
CA THR A 87 1.78 21.32 -13.33
C THR A 87 0.48 21.65 -12.58
N VAL A 88 0.15 22.95 -12.55
CA VAL A 88 -1.14 23.43 -12.03
C VAL A 88 -2.25 23.00 -12.97
N LEU A 89 -3.31 22.41 -12.42
CA LEU A 89 -4.52 22.09 -13.19
C LEU A 89 -5.57 23.21 -13.02
N GLY A 90 -6.34 23.43 -14.08
CA GLY A 90 -7.48 24.37 -14.04
C GLY A 90 -8.63 23.87 -13.15
N ALA A 91 -9.68 24.69 -13.03
CA ALA A 91 -10.83 24.43 -12.16
C ALA A 91 -11.71 23.24 -12.60
N SER A 92 -11.55 22.74 -13.81
CA SER A 92 -12.33 21.62 -14.34
C SER A 92 -11.43 20.65 -15.12
N PRO A 93 -10.43 20.03 -14.47
CA PRO A 93 -9.60 19.01 -15.09
C PRO A 93 -10.46 17.80 -15.44
N THR A 94 -10.05 17.04 -16.44
CA THR A 94 -10.64 15.71 -16.67
C THR A 94 -10.11 14.71 -15.65
N ILE A 95 -10.81 13.57 -15.47
CA ILE A 95 -10.30 12.48 -14.62
C ILE A 95 -8.97 11.91 -15.16
N THR A 96 -8.72 12.02 -16.47
CA THR A 96 -7.43 11.67 -17.08
C THR A 96 -6.34 12.67 -16.68
N ASP A 97 -6.66 13.97 -16.62
CA ASP A 97 -5.71 14.98 -16.15
C ASP A 97 -5.36 14.76 -14.67
N LEU A 98 -6.35 14.47 -13.82
CA LEU A 98 -6.12 14.12 -12.41
C LEU A 98 -5.23 12.88 -12.28
N LYS A 99 -5.52 11.83 -13.05
CA LYS A 99 -4.68 10.62 -13.08
C LYS A 99 -3.23 10.97 -13.44
N ASN A 100 -3.02 11.71 -14.53
CA ASN A 100 -1.68 12.08 -14.99
C ASN A 100 -0.96 12.97 -13.98
N TRP A 101 -1.68 13.90 -13.36
CA TRP A 101 -1.15 14.77 -12.32
C TRP A 101 -0.70 13.95 -11.08
N ILE A 102 -1.53 13.01 -10.59
CA ILE A 102 -1.19 12.14 -9.46
C ILE A 102 0.07 11.32 -9.77
N ILE A 103 0.16 10.73 -10.96
CA ILE A 103 1.34 9.96 -11.37
C ILE A 103 2.58 10.88 -11.46
N GLY A 104 2.39 12.10 -11.97
CA GLY A 104 3.45 13.11 -12.10
C GLY A 104 4.04 13.59 -10.76
N LEU A 105 3.35 13.38 -9.63
CA LEU A 105 3.90 13.67 -8.30
C LEU A 105 5.15 12.84 -7.97
N GLY A 106 5.32 11.66 -8.55
CA GLY A 106 6.46 10.78 -8.31
C GLY A 106 6.56 10.27 -6.86
N VAL A 107 5.44 10.18 -6.14
CA VAL A 107 5.38 9.73 -4.75
C VAL A 107 4.69 8.36 -4.67
N ASN A 108 4.62 7.78 -3.47
CA ASN A 108 4.08 6.43 -3.24
C ASN A 108 2.56 6.33 -3.45
N VAL A 109 2.10 6.75 -4.61
CA VAL A 109 0.70 6.66 -5.07
C VAL A 109 0.66 6.32 -6.55
N SER A 110 -0.35 5.57 -6.95
CA SER A 110 -0.70 5.32 -8.34
C SER A 110 -2.14 5.72 -8.61
N ALA A 111 -2.45 6.03 -9.86
CA ALA A 111 -3.81 6.32 -10.28
C ALA A 111 -4.09 5.67 -11.65
N SER A 112 -5.32 5.26 -11.85
CA SER A 112 -5.80 4.73 -13.14
C SER A 112 -7.22 5.21 -13.41
N VAL A 113 -7.55 5.37 -14.68
CA VAL A 113 -8.91 5.61 -15.17
C VAL A 113 -9.37 4.32 -15.82
N VAL A 114 -10.45 3.76 -15.32
CA VAL A 114 -10.97 2.46 -15.77
C VAL A 114 -12.43 2.57 -16.17
N GLN A 115 -12.82 1.81 -17.16
CA GLN A 115 -14.22 1.61 -17.50
C GLN A 115 -14.78 0.50 -16.60
N THR A 116 -15.90 0.77 -15.96
CA THR A 116 -16.59 -0.20 -15.11
C THR A 116 -17.57 -1.06 -15.94
N THR A 117 -18.64 -1.56 -15.35
CA THR A 117 -19.53 -2.56 -15.93
C THR A 117 -20.33 -2.12 -17.18
N SER A 118 -20.36 -0.83 -17.52
CA SER A 118 -21.05 -0.32 -18.70
C SER A 118 -20.22 0.70 -19.46
N SER A 119 -20.48 0.85 -20.76
CA SER A 119 -19.75 1.77 -21.65
C SER A 119 -19.80 3.24 -21.26
N SER A 120 -20.71 3.62 -20.37
CA SER A 120 -20.89 4.99 -19.89
C SER A 120 -20.47 5.19 -18.42
N ASN A 121 -19.85 4.19 -17.79
CA ASN A 121 -19.40 4.28 -16.41
C ASN A 121 -17.88 4.14 -16.31
N TRP A 122 -17.25 5.22 -15.88
CA TRP A 122 -15.82 5.31 -15.67
C TRP A 122 -15.51 5.61 -14.20
N ALA A 123 -14.34 5.23 -13.77
CA ALA A 123 -13.86 5.44 -12.41
C ALA A 123 -12.42 5.94 -12.40
N LEU A 124 -12.13 6.85 -11.48
CA LEU A 124 -10.78 7.20 -11.08
C LEU A 124 -10.41 6.34 -9.86
N MET A 125 -9.46 5.44 -10.04
CA MET A 125 -8.87 4.63 -8.98
C MET A 125 -7.59 5.27 -8.48
N ILE A 126 -7.46 5.45 -7.18
CA ILE A 126 -6.27 6.00 -6.50
C ILE A 126 -5.81 4.97 -5.49
N GLN A 127 -4.55 4.56 -5.58
CA GLN A 127 -3.99 3.51 -4.73
C GLN A 127 -2.62 3.90 -4.18
N GLY A 128 -2.42 3.73 -2.88
CA GLY A 128 -1.08 3.75 -2.28
C GLY A 128 -0.25 2.56 -2.78
N THR A 129 1.01 2.79 -3.08
CA THR A 129 1.95 1.73 -3.51
C THR A 129 2.67 1.06 -2.34
N GLN A 130 2.52 1.62 -1.13
CA GLN A 130 3.09 1.10 0.10
C GLN A 130 1.98 0.78 1.11
N THR A 131 2.18 -0.28 1.88
CA THR A 131 1.30 -0.67 2.97
C THR A 131 1.64 0.07 4.27
N GLY A 132 0.76 -0.03 5.27
CA GLY A 132 0.98 0.53 6.60
C GLY A 132 0.39 1.91 6.80
N THR A 133 0.01 2.20 8.04
CA THR A 133 -0.69 3.44 8.42
C THR A 133 0.10 4.71 8.10
N THR A 134 1.43 4.67 8.18
CA THR A 134 2.30 5.80 7.85
C THR A 134 2.32 6.15 6.36
N ASN A 135 1.89 5.22 5.49
CA ASN A 135 1.82 5.38 4.05
C ASN A 135 0.39 5.61 3.54
N ALA A 136 -0.52 6.01 4.44
CA ALA A 136 -1.91 6.28 4.10
C ALA A 136 -2.02 7.32 2.99
N VAL A 137 -2.96 7.09 2.07
CA VAL A 137 -3.34 8.02 1.02
C VAL A 137 -4.77 8.47 1.24
N SER A 138 -5.01 9.76 1.19
CA SER A 138 -6.36 10.35 1.20
C SER A 138 -6.45 11.45 0.16
N PHE A 139 -7.65 11.81 -0.23
CA PHE A 139 -7.88 12.92 -1.15
C PHE A 139 -9.05 13.78 -0.72
N SER A 140 -9.11 14.99 -1.22
CA SER A 140 -10.20 15.95 -1.01
C SER A 140 -10.32 16.91 -2.19
N GLY A 141 -11.33 17.79 -2.14
CA GLY A 141 -11.47 18.85 -3.13
C GLY A 141 -12.15 18.42 -4.44
N LEU A 142 -12.70 17.20 -4.54
CA LEU A 142 -13.65 16.87 -5.60
C LEU A 142 -15.02 17.42 -5.20
N THR A 143 -15.51 18.42 -5.94
CA THR A 143 -16.81 19.06 -5.74
C THR A 143 -17.64 18.92 -7.01
N GLY A 144 -18.97 19.03 -6.89
CA GLY A 144 -19.85 18.97 -8.08
C GLY A 144 -19.89 17.63 -8.80
N VAL A 145 -19.43 16.60 -8.14
CA VAL A 145 -19.60 15.20 -8.58
C VAL A 145 -21.10 14.92 -8.73
N PRO A 146 -21.56 14.32 -9.84
CA PRO A 146 -22.95 13.87 -9.92
C PRO A 146 -23.33 13.18 -8.61
N ALA A 147 -24.55 13.36 -8.13
CA ALA A 147 -25.04 12.79 -6.86
C ALA A 147 -24.85 11.26 -6.70
N THR A 148 -24.30 10.62 -7.73
CA THR A 148 -23.99 9.19 -7.84
C THR A 148 -22.49 8.88 -7.71
N LEU A 149 -21.60 9.87 -7.48
CA LEU A 149 -20.21 9.55 -7.20
C LEU A 149 -20.10 9.04 -5.77
N THR A 150 -20.11 7.76 -5.64
CA THR A 150 -19.84 7.05 -4.41
C THR A 150 -18.40 6.58 -4.43
N ASP A 151 -17.67 6.89 -3.36
CA ASP A 151 -16.43 6.17 -3.05
C ASP A 151 -16.85 4.75 -2.65
N THR A 152 -16.86 3.84 -3.63
CA THR A 152 -17.48 2.53 -3.49
C THR A 152 -16.55 1.45 -2.96
N SER A 153 -15.26 1.74 -2.82
CA SER A 153 -14.29 0.75 -2.34
C SER A 153 -13.11 1.44 -1.66
N VAL A 154 -13.29 1.74 -0.38
CA VAL A 154 -12.20 2.26 0.45
C VAL A 154 -11.53 1.09 1.18
N THR A 155 -10.27 0.81 0.84
CA THR A 155 -9.39 0.06 1.72
C THR A 155 -8.47 1.06 2.41
N THR A 156 -8.51 1.11 3.73
CA THR A 156 -7.61 1.95 4.51
C THR A 156 -6.25 1.29 4.65
N ALA A 157 -5.19 2.11 4.63
CA ALA A 157 -3.86 1.64 4.98
C ALA A 157 -3.82 1.15 6.43
N ALA A 158 -3.29 -0.04 6.64
CA ALA A 158 -3.17 -0.65 7.95
C ALA A 158 -1.83 -1.36 8.09
N ASN A 159 -1.36 -1.46 9.32
CA ASN A 159 -0.18 -2.26 9.65
C ASN A 159 -0.55 -3.74 9.75
N ALA A 160 0.39 -4.62 9.42
CA ALA A 160 0.31 -6.02 9.82
C ALA A 160 0.35 -6.13 11.35
N SER A 161 -0.43 -7.07 11.88
CA SER A 161 -0.37 -7.49 13.28
C SER A 161 -0.13 -9.00 13.32
N PHE A 162 0.86 -9.43 14.08
CA PHE A 162 1.22 -10.84 14.19
C PHE A 162 1.90 -11.11 15.54
N ILE A 163 1.91 -12.38 15.94
CA ILE A 163 2.48 -12.83 17.21
C ILE A 163 3.65 -13.76 16.89
N VAL A 164 4.81 -13.53 17.51
CA VAL A 164 5.96 -14.43 17.44
C VAL A 164 6.34 -14.85 18.84
N ASN A 165 6.35 -16.16 19.09
CA ASN A 165 6.69 -16.75 20.39
C ASN A 165 5.92 -16.11 21.57
N GLY A 166 4.62 -15.80 21.35
CA GLY A 166 3.74 -15.17 22.35
C GLY A 166 3.82 -13.65 22.45
N THR A 167 4.73 -13.00 21.72
CA THR A 167 4.87 -11.54 21.70
C THR A 167 4.22 -10.94 20.46
N THR A 168 3.38 -9.90 20.62
CA THR A 168 2.69 -9.21 19.53
C THR A 168 3.58 -8.17 18.88
N PHE A 169 3.61 -8.15 17.56
CA PHE A 169 4.32 -7.18 16.73
C PHE A 169 3.37 -6.49 15.77
N SER A 170 3.73 -5.24 15.40
CA SER A 170 3.05 -4.48 14.36
C SER A 170 4.09 -3.92 13.40
N ARG A 171 3.88 -4.09 12.08
CA ARG A 171 4.79 -3.60 11.02
C ARG A 171 4.00 -3.04 9.84
N ALA A 172 4.54 -2.01 9.24
CA ALA A 172 3.94 -1.39 8.04
C ALA A 172 4.01 -2.28 6.79
N SER A 173 4.81 -3.34 6.82
CA SER A 173 5.03 -4.26 5.70
C SER A 173 4.64 -5.69 6.07
N ASN A 174 4.25 -6.48 5.07
CA ASN A 174 4.06 -7.93 5.19
C ASN A 174 5.39 -8.71 5.04
N SER A 175 6.48 -8.03 4.65
CA SER A 175 7.83 -8.58 4.69
C SER A 175 8.54 -8.03 5.92
N VAL A 176 8.89 -8.90 6.86
CA VAL A 176 9.38 -8.57 8.20
C VAL A 176 10.77 -9.16 8.38
N THR A 177 11.76 -8.30 8.65
CA THR A 177 13.18 -8.69 8.73
C THR A 177 13.82 -8.43 10.07
N ASP A 178 13.09 -7.86 11.02
CA ASP A 178 13.61 -7.27 12.26
C ASP A 178 13.04 -7.90 13.56
N VAL A 179 12.41 -9.07 13.46
CA VAL A 179 11.78 -9.74 14.62
C VAL A 179 12.54 -10.99 15.05
N ILE A 180 13.12 -11.71 14.10
CA ILE A 180 13.99 -12.86 14.36
C ILE A 180 15.29 -12.64 13.60
N ASP A 181 16.41 -12.62 14.31
CA ASP A 181 17.73 -12.32 13.73
C ASP A 181 18.07 -13.25 12.56
N GLY A 182 18.40 -12.64 11.43
CA GLY A 182 18.76 -13.34 10.21
C GLY A 182 17.59 -14.04 9.48
N LEU A 183 16.33 -13.79 9.90
CA LEU A 183 15.16 -14.36 9.26
C LEU A 183 14.28 -13.29 8.64
N THR A 184 13.84 -13.51 7.41
CA THR A 184 12.78 -12.74 6.77
C THR A 184 11.50 -13.53 6.82
N LEU A 185 10.46 -12.98 7.45
CA LEU A 185 9.10 -13.54 7.43
C LEU A 185 8.29 -12.83 6.34
N SER A 186 7.59 -13.60 5.52
CA SER A 186 6.58 -13.10 4.57
C SER A 186 5.21 -13.51 5.05
N LEU A 187 4.42 -12.53 5.48
CA LEU A 187 3.04 -12.72 5.95
C LEU A 187 2.11 -12.75 4.74
N ASN A 188 1.50 -13.90 4.47
CA ASN A 188 0.76 -14.13 3.23
C ASN A 188 -0.76 -14.15 3.46
N LYS A 189 -1.20 -14.62 4.64
CA LYS A 189 -2.62 -14.76 4.97
C LYS A 189 -2.83 -14.68 6.49
N ALA A 190 -3.90 -14.01 6.91
CA ALA A 190 -4.32 -14.02 8.32
C ALA A 190 -4.84 -15.42 8.70
N SER A 191 -4.46 -15.89 9.91
CA SER A 191 -4.88 -17.17 10.46
C SER A 191 -4.85 -17.10 11.98
N ALA A 192 -5.90 -17.58 12.64
CA ALA A 192 -5.92 -17.72 14.09
C ALA A 192 -5.04 -18.89 14.58
N THR A 193 -4.65 -19.81 13.67
CA THR A 193 -3.79 -20.95 13.99
C THR A 193 -2.34 -20.54 13.87
N ALA A 194 -1.56 -20.80 14.92
CA ALA A 194 -0.12 -20.58 14.92
C ALA A 194 0.58 -21.50 13.92
N GLN A 195 1.50 -20.95 13.16
CA GLN A 195 2.37 -21.68 12.25
C GLN A 195 3.75 -21.86 12.89
N THR A 196 4.38 -23.00 12.64
CA THR A 196 5.73 -23.27 13.12
C THR A 196 6.74 -22.96 12.03
N ILE A 197 7.67 -22.07 12.32
CA ILE A 197 8.84 -21.79 11.47
C ILE A 197 10.04 -22.49 12.07
N ASN A 198 10.58 -23.46 11.34
CA ASN A 198 11.79 -24.17 11.74
C ASN A 198 12.99 -23.61 10.98
N VAL A 199 14.02 -23.23 11.72
CA VAL A 199 15.31 -22.77 11.16
C VAL A 199 16.38 -23.81 11.50
N GLY A 200 16.98 -24.36 10.47
CA GLY A 200 17.98 -25.41 10.60
C GLY A 200 19.19 -25.20 9.68
N LYS A 201 20.05 -26.22 9.62
CA LYS A 201 21.15 -26.26 8.64
C LYS A 201 20.54 -26.46 7.25
N GLY A 202 20.89 -25.62 6.29
CA GLY A 202 20.55 -25.80 4.89
C GLY A 202 21.19 -27.09 4.33
N ALA A 203 20.65 -27.62 3.24
CA ALA A 203 21.23 -28.74 2.55
C ALA A 203 22.67 -28.41 2.16
N ASP A 204 23.62 -29.25 2.54
CA ASP A 204 25.00 -29.20 2.03
C ASP A 204 24.94 -29.65 0.57
N ILE A 205 25.09 -28.72 -0.34
CA ILE A 205 25.47 -29.04 -1.72
C ILE A 205 26.99 -29.30 -1.76
N SER A 206 27.47 -30.26 -0.95
CA SER A 206 28.77 -30.84 -1.22
C SER A 206 28.58 -31.74 -2.43
N SER A 207 28.94 -31.22 -3.59
CA SER A 207 29.10 -31.93 -4.84
C SER A 207 29.67 -33.31 -4.62
N GLU A 208 29.00 -34.32 -5.09
CA GLU A 208 29.73 -35.50 -5.57
C GLU A 208 30.59 -35.02 -6.74
N ALA A 209 31.92 -35.06 -6.51
CA ALA A 209 32.92 -34.98 -7.54
C ALA A 209 33.29 -36.40 -7.92
#